data_1260ff06a909929fa260f06a259e86b1
#
_entry.id   1260ff06a909929fa260f06a259e86b1
#
_cell.length_a   1.000
_cell.length_b   1.000
_cell.length_c   1.000
_cell.angle_alpha   90.00
_cell.angle_beta   90.00
_cell.angle_gamma   90.00
#
_symmetry.space_group_name_H-M   'P 1'
#
loop_
_entity.id
_entity.type
_entity.pdbx_description
1 polymer ?
#
loop_
_entity_poly.entity_id
_entity_poly.type
_entity_poly.pdbx_seq_one_letter_code
_entity_poly.pdbx_strand_id
1 'polypeptide(L)'
;MIRTLIVDDDPFVRMSLQTILEAQDDVEVCALGADGDEAVELFERERPDVLLMDIQMPGSDGLGAAERILGAHKHARIVFLTTFSDDEYIVRALRLGAKGYLIKQEVATIAPALRTVMAGQSVLGGEVLD
;
A
#
# COMPACT_ATOMS: atom_id res chain seq x y z
N MET A 1 -3.27 13.65 -10.26
CA MET A 1 -3.96 12.56 -9.54
C MET A 1 -2.98 11.51 -9.08
N ILE A 2 -3.07 11.11 -7.83
CA ILE A 2 -2.29 9.98 -7.30
C ILE A 2 -3.05 8.71 -7.64
N ARG A 3 -2.54 7.93 -8.59
CA ARG A 3 -3.15 6.66 -8.98
C ARG A 3 -2.75 5.60 -7.97
N THR A 4 -3.72 5.03 -7.30
CA THR A 4 -3.51 4.12 -6.18
C THR A 4 -4.11 2.75 -6.47
N LEU A 5 -3.29 1.71 -6.28
CA LEU A 5 -3.74 0.31 -6.31
C LEU A 5 -3.93 -0.14 -4.87
N ILE A 6 -5.10 -0.69 -4.56
CA ILE A 6 -5.41 -1.20 -3.22
C ILE A 6 -5.49 -2.72 -3.28
N VAL A 7 -4.73 -3.40 -2.41
CA VAL A 7 -4.74 -4.86 -2.31
C VAL A 7 -5.00 -5.28 -0.88
N ASP A 8 -6.12 -5.95 -0.65
CA ASP A 8 -6.52 -6.46 0.65
C ASP A 8 -7.45 -7.64 0.42
N ASP A 9 -7.33 -8.69 1.22
CA ASP A 9 -8.16 -9.89 1.07
C ASP A 9 -9.61 -9.69 1.53
N ASP A 10 -9.87 -8.67 2.34
CA ASP A 10 -11.21 -8.36 2.84
C ASP A 10 -11.92 -7.41 1.86
N PRO A 11 -13.01 -7.87 1.20
CA PRO A 11 -13.72 -7.01 0.24
C PRO A 11 -14.35 -5.78 0.89
N PHE A 12 -14.74 -5.86 2.17
CA PHE A 12 -15.29 -4.72 2.89
C PHE A 12 -14.22 -3.64 3.08
N VAL A 13 -13.00 -4.03 3.42
CA VAL A 13 -11.87 -3.10 3.57
C VAL A 13 -11.54 -2.44 2.22
N ARG A 14 -11.49 -3.23 1.14
CA ARG A 14 -11.23 -2.69 -0.19
C ARG A 14 -12.24 -1.61 -0.57
N MET A 15 -13.53 -1.90 -0.38
CA MET A 15 -14.60 -0.96 -0.70
C MET A 15 -14.55 0.30 0.15
N SER A 16 -14.27 0.13 1.44
CA SER A 16 -14.19 1.26 2.37
C SER A 16 -13.02 2.19 2.00
N LEU A 17 -11.86 1.62 1.73
CA LEU A 17 -10.69 2.39 1.33
C LEU A 17 -10.91 3.10 0.00
N GLN A 18 -11.53 2.41 -0.96
CA GLN A 18 -11.86 3.03 -2.23
C GLN A 18 -12.76 4.24 -2.05
N THR A 19 -13.82 4.11 -1.26
CA THR A 19 -14.76 5.20 -1.00
C THR A 19 -14.06 6.38 -0.34
N ILE A 20 -13.24 6.13 0.68
CA ILE A 20 -12.52 7.16 1.43
C ILE A 20 -11.53 7.89 0.53
N LEU A 21 -10.76 7.16 -0.26
CA LEU A 21 -9.72 7.73 -1.09
C LEU A 21 -10.30 8.48 -2.29
N GLU A 22 -11.34 7.94 -2.91
CA GLU A 22 -11.98 8.61 -4.06
C GLU A 22 -12.76 9.86 -3.68
N ALA A 23 -13.02 10.06 -2.38
CA ALA A 23 -13.57 11.32 -1.89
C ALA A 23 -12.53 12.45 -1.91
N GLN A 24 -11.25 12.15 -2.07
CA GLN A 24 -10.18 13.15 -2.18
C GLN A 24 -10.03 13.59 -3.64
N ASP A 25 -9.91 14.89 -3.85
CA ASP A 25 -9.83 15.45 -5.20
C ASP A 25 -8.58 15.02 -5.97
N ASP A 26 -7.51 14.67 -5.26
CA ASP A 26 -6.21 14.36 -5.84
C ASP A 26 -5.86 12.86 -5.86
N VAL A 27 -6.81 11.99 -5.53
CA VAL A 27 -6.57 10.55 -5.48
C VAL A 27 -7.54 9.81 -6.40
N GLU A 28 -6.99 8.85 -7.15
CA GLU A 28 -7.76 7.96 -8.01
C GLU A 28 -7.41 6.52 -7.64
N VAL A 29 -8.41 5.66 -7.44
CA VAL A 29 -8.17 4.23 -7.24
C VAL A 29 -8.22 3.56 -8.62
N CYS A 30 -7.07 3.10 -9.10
CA CYS A 30 -6.97 2.55 -10.45
C CYS A 30 -7.35 1.08 -10.53
N ALA A 31 -7.22 0.33 -9.44
CA ALA A 31 -7.63 -1.07 -9.39
C ALA A 31 -7.69 -1.57 -7.95
N LEU A 32 -8.36 -2.71 -7.76
CA LEU A 32 -8.49 -3.39 -6.47
C LEU A 32 -8.05 -4.85 -6.66
N GLY A 33 -7.22 -5.34 -5.74
CA GLY A 33 -6.77 -6.73 -5.74
C GLY A 33 -7.04 -7.41 -4.41
N ALA A 34 -7.08 -8.73 -4.41
CA ALA A 34 -7.45 -9.53 -3.23
C ALA A 34 -6.30 -10.34 -2.66
N ASP A 35 -5.19 -10.48 -3.38
CA ASP A 35 -4.04 -11.27 -2.92
C ASP A 35 -2.74 -10.79 -3.58
N GLY A 36 -1.62 -11.42 -3.19
CA GLY A 36 -0.31 -11.04 -3.67
C GLY A 36 -0.09 -11.28 -5.16
N ASP A 37 -0.65 -12.34 -5.72
CA ASP A 37 -0.53 -12.61 -7.15
C ASP A 37 -1.27 -11.55 -7.97
N GLU A 38 -2.47 -11.18 -7.52
CA GLU A 38 -3.21 -10.09 -8.14
C GLU A 38 -2.46 -8.76 -8.01
N ALA A 39 -1.80 -8.53 -6.87
CA ALA A 39 -1.01 -7.31 -6.67
C ALA A 39 0.08 -7.19 -7.75
N VAL A 40 0.81 -8.28 -7.99
CA VAL A 40 1.88 -8.30 -9.00
C VAL A 40 1.32 -8.05 -10.41
N GLU A 41 0.25 -8.77 -10.75
CA GLU A 41 -0.39 -8.66 -12.06
C GLU A 41 -0.96 -7.26 -12.29
N LEU A 42 -1.69 -6.73 -11.31
CA LEU A 42 -2.31 -5.42 -11.43
C LEU A 42 -1.27 -4.30 -11.43
N PHE A 43 -0.20 -4.44 -10.66
CA PHE A 43 0.88 -3.46 -10.68
C PHE A 43 1.50 -3.36 -12.08
N GLU A 44 1.76 -4.50 -12.70
CA GLU A 44 2.34 -4.55 -14.05
C GLU A 44 1.41 -3.91 -15.07
N ARG A 45 0.11 -4.16 -14.95
CA ARG A 45 -0.89 -3.63 -15.89
C ARG A 45 -1.17 -2.15 -15.69
N GLU A 46 -1.36 -1.73 -14.44
CA GLU A 46 -1.81 -0.37 -14.12
C GLU A 46 -0.68 0.63 -13.87
N ARG A 47 0.48 0.15 -13.45
CA ARG A 47 1.62 1.01 -13.08
C ARG A 47 1.19 2.15 -12.18
N PRO A 48 0.66 1.85 -10.98
CA PRO A 48 0.15 2.89 -10.08
C PRO A 48 1.27 3.76 -9.53
N ASP A 49 0.91 4.94 -9.06
CA ASP A 49 1.85 5.79 -8.33
C ASP A 49 2.19 5.21 -6.97
N VAL A 50 1.19 4.63 -6.30
CA VAL A 50 1.36 4.00 -4.97
C VAL A 50 0.54 2.71 -4.92
N LEU A 51 1.13 1.68 -4.33
CA LEU A 51 0.44 0.45 -3.97
C LEU A 51 0.21 0.45 -2.46
N LEU A 52 -1.07 0.40 -2.07
CA LEU A 52 -1.46 0.14 -0.68
C LEU A 52 -1.80 -1.33 -0.57
N MET A 53 -1.06 -2.06 0.25
CA MET A 53 -1.22 -3.51 0.31
C MET A 53 -1.21 -4.02 1.74
N ASP A 54 -2.20 -4.86 2.08
CA ASP A 54 -2.22 -5.58 3.34
C ASP A 54 -0.95 -6.42 3.45
N ILE A 55 -0.30 -6.36 4.59
CA ILE A 55 0.92 -7.11 4.82
C ILE A 55 0.65 -8.61 5.04
N GLN A 56 -0.52 -8.94 5.57
CA GLN A 56 -0.93 -10.33 5.84
C GLN A 56 -2.22 -10.68 5.13
N MET A 57 -2.14 -11.60 4.18
CA MET A 57 -3.30 -12.09 3.44
C MET A 57 -3.28 -13.61 3.41
N PRO A 58 -4.42 -14.30 3.68
CA PRO A 58 -4.46 -15.76 3.66
C PRO A 58 -3.99 -16.33 2.32
N GLY A 59 -3.11 -17.31 2.37
CA GLY A 59 -2.58 -17.96 1.17
C GLY A 59 -1.67 -17.09 0.32
N SER A 60 -1.36 -15.88 0.78
CA SER A 60 -0.55 -14.93 0.03
C SER A 60 0.22 -14.06 1.01
N ASP A 61 1.47 -13.75 0.68
CA ASP A 61 2.33 -12.94 1.52
C ASP A 61 2.54 -11.58 0.85
N GLY A 62 2.07 -10.51 1.51
CA GLY A 62 2.26 -9.13 1.01
C GLY A 62 3.74 -8.79 0.86
N LEU A 63 4.58 -9.27 1.76
CA LEU A 63 6.03 -9.06 1.66
C LEU A 63 6.62 -9.73 0.43
N GLY A 64 6.21 -10.97 0.15
CA GLY A 64 6.65 -11.70 -1.05
C GLY A 64 6.20 -11.01 -2.33
N ALA A 65 4.97 -10.52 -2.37
CA ALA A 65 4.48 -9.76 -3.52
C ALA A 65 5.27 -8.47 -3.72
N ALA A 66 5.56 -7.74 -2.63
CA ALA A 66 6.35 -6.53 -2.69
C ALA A 66 7.77 -6.80 -3.20
N GLU A 67 8.37 -7.91 -2.76
CA GLU A 67 9.70 -8.31 -3.22
C GLU A 67 9.70 -8.56 -4.74
N ARG A 68 8.68 -9.25 -5.24
CA ARG A 68 8.53 -9.49 -6.69
C ARG A 68 8.34 -8.19 -7.47
N ILE A 69 7.51 -7.29 -6.97
CA ILE A 69 7.25 -5.99 -7.60
C ILE A 69 8.52 -5.14 -7.62
N LEU A 70 9.21 -5.04 -6.49
CA LEU A 70 10.43 -4.24 -6.38
C LEU A 70 11.59 -4.84 -7.20
N GLY A 71 11.60 -6.15 -7.39
CA GLY A 71 12.58 -6.81 -8.24
C GLY A 71 12.44 -6.41 -9.71
N ALA A 72 11.21 -6.15 -10.17
CA ALA A 72 10.93 -5.70 -11.54
C ALA A 72 10.88 -4.17 -11.66
N HIS A 73 10.47 -3.49 -10.59
CA HIS A 73 10.26 -2.04 -10.56
C HIS A 73 10.86 -1.45 -9.28
N LYS A 74 12.17 -1.22 -9.29
CA LYS A 74 12.90 -0.84 -8.07
C LYS A 74 12.49 0.52 -7.48
N HIS A 75 11.79 1.34 -8.24
CA HIS A 75 11.28 2.63 -7.76
C HIS A 75 9.80 2.59 -7.41
N ALA A 76 9.19 1.40 -7.37
CA ALA A 76 7.80 1.26 -6.97
C ALA A 76 7.59 1.80 -5.56
N ARG A 77 6.48 2.53 -5.37
CA ARG A 77 6.11 3.05 -4.06
C ARG A 77 5.09 2.10 -3.44
N ILE A 78 5.51 1.38 -2.41
CA ILE A 78 4.67 0.41 -1.72
C ILE A 78 4.51 0.87 -0.27
N VAL A 79 3.27 0.98 0.18
CA VAL A 79 2.91 1.29 1.56
C VAL A 79 2.07 0.14 2.07
N PHE A 80 2.50 -0.50 3.15
CA PHE A 80 1.77 -1.62 3.71
C PHE A 80 0.66 -1.14 4.65
N LEU A 81 -0.42 -1.91 4.68
CA LEU A 81 -1.51 -1.74 5.62
C LEU A 81 -1.43 -2.86 6.64
N THR A 82 -1.59 -2.52 7.92
CA THR A 82 -1.55 -3.51 9.00
C THR A 82 -2.61 -3.17 10.05
N THR A 83 -3.11 -4.20 10.73
CA THR A 83 -4.06 -4.00 11.84
C THR A 83 -3.35 -3.64 13.13
N PHE A 84 -2.11 -4.10 13.27
CA PHE A 84 -1.28 -3.84 14.46
C PHE A 84 0.15 -3.55 14.02
N SER A 85 0.89 -2.86 14.88
CA SER A 85 2.32 -2.71 14.67
C SER A 85 3.02 -4.02 15.01
N ASP A 86 3.18 -4.88 14.01
CA ASP A 86 3.99 -6.08 14.12
C ASP A 86 5.41 -5.71 13.70
N ASP A 87 6.27 -5.49 14.70
CA ASP A 87 7.61 -4.96 14.47
C ASP A 87 8.44 -5.81 13.51
N GLU A 88 8.29 -7.13 13.57
CA GLU A 88 9.03 -8.03 12.69
C GLU A 88 8.66 -7.81 11.22
N TYR A 89 7.36 -7.76 10.92
CA TYR A 89 6.91 -7.52 9.55
C TYR A 89 7.25 -6.12 9.06
N ILE A 90 7.15 -5.13 9.94
CA ILE A 90 7.48 -3.74 9.60
C ILE A 90 8.97 -3.61 9.24
N VAL A 91 9.86 -4.21 10.05
CA VAL A 91 11.31 -4.18 9.77
C VAL A 91 11.60 -4.83 8.42
N ARG A 92 10.99 -6.00 8.14
CA ARG A 92 11.17 -6.68 6.86
C ARG A 92 10.68 -5.85 5.69
N ALA A 93 9.52 -5.20 5.85
CA ALA A 93 8.94 -4.32 4.83
C ALA A 93 9.88 -3.17 4.48
N LEU A 94 10.42 -2.52 5.50
CA LEU A 94 11.34 -1.40 5.29
C LEU A 94 12.65 -1.84 4.64
N ARG A 95 13.16 -3.01 5.02
CA ARG A 95 14.37 -3.59 4.41
C ARG A 95 14.18 -3.92 2.93
N LEU A 96 12.97 -4.30 2.54
CA LEU A 96 12.65 -4.56 1.13
C LEU A 96 12.62 -3.29 0.29
N GLY A 97 12.47 -2.12 0.92
CA GLY A 97 12.37 -0.86 0.23
C GLY A 97 10.97 -0.25 0.18
N ALA A 98 10.05 -0.75 1.03
CA ALA A 98 8.73 -0.14 1.16
C ALA A 98 8.87 1.30 1.67
N LYS A 99 7.94 2.16 1.28
CA LYS A 99 7.92 3.56 1.70
C LYS A 99 7.28 3.75 3.07
N GLY A 100 6.85 2.67 3.69
CA GLY A 100 6.33 2.69 5.05
C GLY A 100 5.14 1.79 5.27
N TYR A 101 4.44 2.04 6.36
CA TYR A 101 3.23 1.32 6.71
C TYR A 101 2.21 2.26 7.34
N LEU A 102 0.94 1.86 7.29
CA LEU A 102 -0.17 2.58 7.90
C LEU A 102 -1.03 1.58 8.67
N ILE A 103 -1.68 2.07 9.71
CA ILE A 103 -2.64 1.28 10.49
C ILE A 103 -4.01 1.36 9.80
N LYS A 104 -4.60 0.21 9.47
CA LYS A 104 -5.86 0.13 8.73
C LYS A 104 -7.00 0.91 9.37
N GLN A 105 -7.10 0.89 10.70
CA GLN A 105 -8.18 1.54 11.43
C GLN A 105 -8.01 3.07 11.47
N GLU A 106 -6.84 3.58 11.21
CA GLU A 106 -6.56 5.01 11.22
C GLU A 106 -6.76 5.61 9.83
N VAL A 107 -7.99 5.51 9.32
CA VAL A 107 -8.31 5.85 7.93
C VAL A 107 -8.00 7.30 7.56
N ALA A 108 -8.06 8.21 8.53
CA ALA A 108 -7.76 9.62 8.28
C ALA A 108 -6.29 9.88 7.94
N THR A 109 -5.39 8.93 8.23
CA THR A 109 -3.95 9.06 7.94
C THR A 109 -3.59 8.66 6.51
N ILE A 110 -4.48 7.94 5.82
CA ILE A 110 -4.13 7.29 4.55
C ILE A 110 -3.92 8.29 3.41
N ALA A 111 -4.89 9.16 3.13
CA ALA A 111 -4.74 10.12 2.05
C ALA A 111 -3.54 11.07 2.27
N PRO A 112 -3.34 11.65 3.48
CA PRO A 112 -2.13 12.44 3.73
C PRO A 112 -0.84 11.66 3.51
N ALA A 113 -0.82 10.37 3.86
CA ALA A 113 0.35 9.52 3.66
C ALA A 113 0.69 9.33 2.19
N LEU A 114 -0.32 9.20 1.32
CA LEU A 114 -0.10 9.10 -0.12
C LEU A 114 0.63 10.33 -0.65
N ARG A 115 0.22 11.50 -0.20
CA ARG A 115 0.85 12.77 -0.60
C ARG A 115 2.29 12.83 -0.13
N THR A 116 2.54 12.40 1.11
CA THR A 116 3.88 12.35 1.71
C THR A 116 4.80 11.43 0.91
N VAL A 117 4.31 10.24 0.56
CA VAL A 117 5.09 9.26 -0.21
C VAL A 117 5.38 9.79 -1.61
N MET A 118 4.43 10.48 -2.24
CA MET A 118 4.65 11.09 -3.54
C MET A 118 5.69 12.21 -3.50
N ALA A 119 5.86 12.84 -2.34
CA ALA A 119 6.92 13.85 -2.13
C ALA A 119 8.29 13.23 -1.85
N GLY A 120 8.40 11.90 -1.84
CA GLY A 120 9.67 11.19 -1.65
C GLY A 120 9.99 10.86 -0.20
N GLN A 121 9.06 11.07 0.71
CA GLN A 121 9.23 10.79 2.13
C GLN A 121 8.65 9.42 2.50
N SER A 122 9.04 8.91 3.65
CA SER A 122 8.52 7.66 4.20
C SER A 122 7.53 7.93 5.31
N VAL A 123 6.62 6.98 5.57
CA VAL A 123 5.62 7.09 6.62
C VAL A 123 5.67 5.84 7.51
N LEU A 124 5.59 6.03 8.82
CA LEU A 124 5.54 4.94 9.79
C LEU A 124 4.34 5.15 10.70
N GLY A 125 3.28 4.35 10.48
CA GLY A 125 2.05 4.46 11.26
C GLY A 125 1.35 5.80 11.14
N GLY A 126 1.55 6.51 10.02
CA GLY A 126 0.99 7.84 9.80
C GLY A 126 1.94 8.98 10.14
N GLU A 127 3.09 8.70 10.73
CA GLU A 127 4.12 9.70 11.02
C GLU A 127 5.11 9.77 9.86
N VAL A 128 5.49 10.98 9.51
CA VAL A 128 6.42 11.23 8.41
C VAL A 128 7.87 11.10 8.89
N LEU A 129 8.66 10.38 8.12
CA LEU A 129 10.11 10.32 8.31
C LEU A 129 10.79 11.15 7.22
N ASP A 130 11.64 12.02 7.66
CA ASP A 130 12.48 12.81 6.74
C ASP A 130 13.67 12.01 6.24
#